data_97ded92237fd9bb66a4777f5a3749ab0
#
_entry.id   97ded92237fd9bb66a4777f5a3749ab0
#
_cell.length_a   1.000
_cell.length_b   1.000
_cell.length_c   1.000
_cell.angle_alpha   90.00
_cell.angle_beta   90.00
_cell.angle_gamma   90.00
#
_symmetry.space_group_name_H-M   'P 1'
#
loop_
_entity.id
_entity.type
_entity.pdbx_description
1 polymer ?
#
loop_
_entity_poly.entity_id
_entity_poly.type
_entity_poly.pdbx_seq_one_letter_code
_entity_poly.pdbx_strand_id
1 'polypeptide(L)'
;MTDFHTLIDSYQNCACGQAHECAIRDIEIGSGLVSEAGEILKKNGFGPRLLLAADEQTLAAADGIEASLSGFTVLRHIWPSIRVATMQDVEKIEGYFDRVDGVLAVGTGSVHDPCRLACARHNVPLCLFATAPSMDGFASYSAPIVNGNFKITYPAKCPEVIIGDTKILADAPAELKSAGFGDMISKYIALIDWQVSNLLTGESYCERVAALTRRA
;
A
#
# COMPACT_ATOMS: atom_id res chain seq x y z
N MET A 1 5.01 -17.87 -12.58
CA MET A 1 4.40 -16.54 -12.29
C MET A 1 5.17 -15.56 -13.17
N THR A 2 4.49 -14.69 -13.94
CA THR A 2 5.18 -13.65 -14.72
C THR A 2 5.81 -12.67 -13.74
N ASP A 3 7.07 -12.32 -13.94
CA ASP A 3 7.74 -11.30 -13.13
C ASP A 3 6.98 -9.97 -13.22
N PHE A 4 6.86 -9.28 -12.08
CA PHE A 4 6.10 -8.03 -11.97
C PHE A 4 6.57 -6.96 -12.97
N HIS A 5 7.89 -6.77 -13.09
CA HIS A 5 8.45 -5.78 -14.02
C HIS A 5 8.15 -6.14 -15.46
N THR A 6 8.32 -7.42 -15.85
CA THR A 6 7.95 -7.90 -17.18
C THR A 6 6.47 -7.66 -17.48
N LEU A 7 5.59 -7.83 -16.49
CA LEU A 7 4.18 -7.54 -16.67
C LEU A 7 3.94 -6.05 -16.96
N ILE A 8 4.49 -5.16 -16.14
CA ILE A 8 4.34 -3.70 -16.31
C ILE A 8 4.90 -3.23 -17.65
N ASP A 9 6.09 -3.69 -18.02
CA ASP A 9 6.73 -3.36 -19.31
C ASP A 9 5.86 -3.76 -20.50
N SER A 10 5.12 -4.86 -20.38
CA SER A 10 4.20 -5.28 -21.44
C SER A 10 3.06 -4.31 -21.71
N TYR A 11 2.77 -3.38 -20.80
CA TYR A 11 1.70 -2.38 -20.92
C TYR A 11 2.18 -1.01 -21.43
N GLN A 12 3.50 -0.78 -21.57
CA GLN A 12 4.04 0.52 -21.98
C GLN A 12 3.52 1.00 -23.34
N ASN A 13 3.28 0.11 -24.30
CA ASN A 13 2.73 0.41 -25.62
C ASN A 13 1.32 -0.17 -25.76
N CYS A 14 0.44 0.11 -24.83
CA CYS A 14 -0.92 -0.44 -24.86
C CYS A 14 -1.75 0.16 -25.98
N ALA A 15 -2.50 -0.68 -26.70
CA ALA A 15 -3.40 -0.24 -27.76
C ALA A 15 -4.53 0.71 -27.32
N CYS A 16 -4.77 0.85 -26.01
CA CYS A 16 -5.76 1.79 -25.47
C CYS A 16 -5.29 3.27 -25.57
N GLY A 17 -4.02 3.52 -25.91
CA GLY A 17 -3.47 4.86 -26.04
C GLY A 17 -3.16 5.58 -24.71
N GLN A 18 -3.35 4.90 -23.56
CA GLN A 18 -3.01 5.43 -22.24
C GLN A 18 -1.64 4.96 -21.78
N ALA A 19 -0.91 5.80 -21.08
CA ALA A 19 0.29 5.40 -20.35
C ALA A 19 -0.09 4.56 -19.12
N HIS A 20 0.48 3.36 -19.03
CA HIS A 20 0.33 2.48 -17.87
C HIS A 20 1.64 2.52 -17.08
N GLU A 21 1.78 3.53 -16.25
CA GLU A 21 2.97 3.70 -15.41
C GLU A 21 2.77 3.05 -14.05
N CYS A 22 3.83 2.49 -13.49
CA CYS A 22 3.85 1.95 -12.14
C CYS A 22 5.12 2.42 -11.43
N ALA A 23 4.95 3.15 -10.33
CA ALA A 23 6.05 3.68 -9.54
C ALA A 23 6.57 2.67 -8.49
N ILE A 24 5.96 1.49 -8.37
CA ILE A 24 6.40 0.46 -7.45
C ILE A 24 7.70 -0.13 -7.96
N ARG A 25 8.74 -0.14 -7.10
CA ARG A 25 10.06 -0.69 -7.43
C ARG A 25 10.14 -2.18 -7.17
N ASP A 26 9.45 -2.66 -6.11
CA ASP A 26 9.54 -4.04 -5.69
C ASP A 26 8.27 -4.51 -4.98
N ILE A 27 7.89 -5.77 -5.22
CA ILE A 27 6.80 -6.46 -4.52
C ILE A 27 7.33 -7.81 -4.07
N GLU A 28 7.54 -7.95 -2.77
CA GLU A 28 8.02 -9.18 -2.16
C GLU A 28 6.86 -9.89 -1.46
N ILE A 29 6.51 -11.08 -1.95
CA ILE A 29 5.48 -11.93 -1.35
C ILE A 29 6.08 -13.30 -1.07
N GLY A 30 6.18 -13.64 0.20
CA GLY A 30 6.80 -14.89 0.65
C GLY A 30 6.57 -15.15 2.13
N SER A 31 7.15 -16.19 2.66
CA SER A 31 7.07 -16.53 4.09
C SER A 31 8.37 -16.13 4.79
N GLY A 32 8.26 -15.54 6.00
CA GLY A 32 9.41 -15.16 6.81
C GLY A 32 10.01 -13.80 6.47
N LEU A 33 9.31 -12.99 5.67
CA LEU A 33 9.79 -11.69 5.19
C LEU A 33 9.94 -10.64 6.30
N VAL A 34 9.37 -10.87 7.49
CA VAL A 34 9.61 -10.03 8.67
C VAL A 34 11.11 -9.84 8.92
N SER A 35 11.86 -10.95 8.91
CA SER A 35 13.31 -10.91 9.16
C SER A 35 14.13 -10.29 8.03
N GLU A 36 13.57 -10.20 6.83
CA GLU A 36 14.20 -9.69 5.62
C GLU A 36 13.85 -8.22 5.33
N ALA A 37 12.88 -7.65 6.05
CA ALA A 37 12.35 -6.31 5.75
C ALA A 37 13.44 -5.23 5.67
N GLY A 38 14.43 -5.25 6.57
CA GLY A 38 15.54 -4.31 6.53
C GLY A 38 16.41 -4.44 5.28
N GLU A 39 16.70 -5.66 4.84
CA GLU A 39 17.51 -5.88 3.62
C GLU A 39 16.71 -5.50 2.35
N ILE A 40 15.40 -5.79 2.33
CA ILE A 40 14.51 -5.35 1.24
C ILE A 40 14.52 -3.82 1.13
N LEU A 41 14.42 -3.10 2.25
CA LEU A 41 14.48 -1.64 2.26
C LEU A 41 15.82 -1.11 1.74
N LYS A 42 16.96 -1.68 2.17
CA LYS A 42 18.30 -1.31 1.70
C LYS A 42 18.46 -1.55 0.20
N LYS A 43 18.05 -2.74 -0.29
CA LYS A 43 18.06 -3.11 -1.72
C LYS A 43 17.30 -2.08 -2.56
N ASN A 44 16.20 -1.54 -2.02
CA ASN A 44 15.33 -0.58 -2.71
C ASN A 44 15.70 0.89 -2.45
N GLY A 45 16.88 1.16 -1.87
CA GLY A 45 17.45 2.51 -1.75
C GLY A 45 16.79 3.38 -0.68
N PHE A 46 16.19 2.79 0.36
CA PHE A 46 15.75 3.56 1.53
C PHE A 46 16.95 4.11 2.29
N GLY A 47 16.89 5.38 2.65
CA GLY A 47 17.94 6.05 3.43
C GLY A 47 18.01 5.54 4.87
N PRO A 48 19.06 5.92 5.61
CA PRO A 48 19.37 5.31 6.91
C PRO A 48 18.42 5.69 8.05
N ARG A 49 17.56 6.70 7.87
CA ARG A 49 16.62 7.16 8.90
C ARG A 49 15.20 6.78 8.51
N LEU A 50 14.60 5.88 9.26
CA LEU A 50 13.25 5.37 8.96
C LEU A 50 12.24 5.81 10.03
N LEU A 51 11.02 6.09 9.60
CA LEU A 51 9.84 6.07 10.44
C LEU A 51 9.19 4.69 10.35
N LEU A 52 9.10 3.97 11.47
CA LEU A 52 8.24 2.80 11.62
C LEU A 52 6.87 3.28 12.11
N ALA A 53 5.86 3.14 11.27
CA ALA A 53 4.47 3.49 11.58
C ALA A 53 3.62 2.23 11.67
N ALA A 54 2.94 2.00 12.79
CA ALA A 54 2.10 0.82 13.03
C ALA A 54 1.06 1.14 14.11
N ASP A 55 0.07 0.28 14.31
CA ASP A 55 -0.64 0.22 15.58
C ASP A 55 -0.13 -0.94 16.45
N GLU A 56 -0.52 -1.00 17.72
CA GLU A 56 -0.03 -2.03 18.64
C GLU A 56 -0.35 -3.45 18.14
N GLN A 57 -1.50 -3.65 17.51
CA GLN A 57 -1.92 -4.97 17.01
C GLN A 57 -1.13 -5.36 15.76
N THR A 58 -0.95 -4.45 14.82
CA THR A 58 -0.22 -4.73 13.58
C THR A 58 1.27 -4.89 13.82
N LEU A 59 1.83 -4.15 14.77
CA LEU A 59 3.21 -4.33 15.21
C LEU A 59 3.41 -5.70 15.87
N ALA A 60 2.49 -6.12 16.74
CA ALA A 60 2.54 -7.44 17.35
C ALA A 60 2.40 -8.59 16.33
N ALA A 61 1.58 -8.40 15.28
CA ALA A 61 1.44 -9.37 14.19
C ALA A 61 2.74 -9.53 13.38
N ALA A 62 3.53 -8.45 13.27
CA ALA A 62 4.84 -8.44 12.60
C ALA A 62 5.99 -8.53 13.62
N ASP A 63 5.84 -9.37 14.66
CA ASP A 63 6.87 -9.53 15.69
C ASP A 63 8.24 -9.86 15.09
N GLY A 64 9.27 -9.16 15.57
CA GLY A 64 10.64 -9.26 15.04
C GLY A 64 10.97 -8.25 13.92
N ILE A 65 10.01 -7.48 13.41
CA ILE A 65 10.28 -6.53 12.31
C ILE A 65 11.29 -5.45 12.74
N GLU A 66 11.22 -4.98 13.96
CA GLU A 66 12.17 -3.99 14.48
C GLU A 66 13.61 -4.51 14.52
N ALA A 67 13.79 -5.79 14.85
CA ALA A 67 15.09 -6.44 14.84
C ALA A 67 15.69 -6.53 13.42
N SER A 68 14.85 -6.68 12.40
CA SER A 68 15.28 -6.71 11.00
C SER A 68 15.81 -5.35 10.50
N LEU A 69 15.43 -4.26 11.16
CA LEU A 69 15.85 -2.90 10.81
C LEU A 69 17.24 -2.52 11.36
N SER A 70 18.05 -3.51 11.74
CA SER A 70 19.42 -3.29 12.17
C SER A 70 20.21 -2.54 11.08
N GLY A 71 20.86 -1.44 11.48
CA GLY A 71 21.56 -0.55 10.54
C GLY A 71 20.74 0.66 10.08
N PHE A 72 19.49 0.78 10.48
CA PHE A 72 18.71 2.01 10.36
C PHE A 72 18.60 2.74 11.70
N THR A 73 18.50 4.06 11.64
CA THR A 73 18.05 4.89 12.77
C THR A 73 16.54 4.96 12.68
N VAL A 74 15.84 4.26 13.59
CA VAL A 74 14.39 4.12 13.53
C VAL A 74 13.70 5.05 14.51
N LEU A 75 12.85 5.94 14.00
CA LEU A 75 11.83 6.63 14.78
C LEU A 75 10.54 5.83 14.73
N ARG A 76 9.75 5.90 15.79
CA ARG A 76 8.51 5.11 15.93
C ARG A 76 7.31 6.03 16.05
N HIS A 77 6.25 5.71 15.30
CA HIS A 77 4.92 6.23 15.53
C HIS A 77 3.95 5.05 15.67
N ILE A 78 3.58 4.74 16.90
CA ILE A 78 2.71 3.61 17.20
C ILE A 78 1.38 4.14 17.75
N TRP A 79 0.31 3.93 16.98
CA TRP A 79 -1.03 4.18 17.48
C TRP A 79 -1.43 3.09 18.48
N PRO A 80 -2.09 3.42 19.60
CA PRO A 80 -2.68 2.40 20.47
C PRO A 80 -3.71 1.55 19.71
N SER A 81 -4.47 2.17 18.82
CA SER A 81 -5.34 1.52 17.84
C SER A 81 -5.73 2.54 16.78
N ILE A 82 -5.73 2.14 15.51
CA ILE A 82 -6.21 2.97 14.42
C ILE A 82 -7.19 2.18 13.56
N ARG A 83 -8.48 2.54 13.65
CA ARG A 83 -9.54 1.89 12.85
C ARG A 83 -9.94 2.69 11.64
N VAL A 84 -9.78 4.00 11.72
CA VAL A 84 -10.16 4.95 10.67
C VAL A 84 -9.02 5.94 10.49
N ALA A 85 -8.53 6.05 9.27
CA ALA A 85 -7.50 7.03 8.90
C ALA A 85 -8.10 8.44 8.89
N THR A 86 -7.52 9.36 9.65
CA THR A 86 -7.96 10.75 9.75
C THR A 86 -6.90 11.72 9.24
N MET A 87 -7.30 12.95 8.92
CA MET A 87 -6.36 13.99 8.54
C MET A 87 -5.36 14.32 9.67
N GLN A 88 -5.79 14.21 10.92
CA GLN A 88 -4.89 14.38 12.08
C GLN A 88 -3.80 13.30 12.11
N ASP A 89 -4.11 12.08 11.67
CA ASP A 89 -3.09 11.01 11.60
C ASP A 89 -2.09 11.28 10.49
N VAL A 90 -2.53 11.86 9.36
CA VAL A 90 -1.64 12.33 8.30
C VAL A 90 -0.66 13.38 8.85
N GLU A 91 -1.17 14.41 9.54
CA GLU A 91 -0.36 15.49 10.13
C GLU A 91 0.65 14.98 11.17
N LYS A 92 0.29 13.95 11.95
CA LYS A 92 1.23 13.30 12.88
C LYS A 92 2.41 12.66 12.15
N ILE A 93 2.16 11.98 11.02
CA ILE A 93 3.22 11.37 10.21
C ILE A 93 4.09 12.45 9.57
N GLU A 94 3.48 13.50 9.00
CA GLU A 94 4.20 14.64 8.42
C GLU A 94 5.18 15.29 9.42
N GLY A 95 4.86 15.30 10.70
CA GLY A 95 5.70 15.84 11.77
C GLY A 95 7.06 15.12 11.98
N TYR A 96 7.32 14.02 11.27
CA TYR A 96 8.61 13.31 11.33
C TYR A 96 9.53 13.60 10.13
N PHE A 97 9.05 14.22 9.06
CA PHE A 97 9.71 14.19 7.75
C PHE A 97 11.00 15.01 7.66
N ASP A 98 11.27 15.93 8.58
CA ASP A 98 12.56 16.59 8.73
C ASP A 98 13.66 15.68 9.31
N ARG A 99 13.28 14.54 9.91
CA ARG A 99 14.16 13.64 10.67
C ARG A 99 14.29 12.24 10.04
N VAL A 100 13.54 11.93 8.99
CA VAL A 100 13.51 10.60 8.36
C VAL A 100 13.70 10.69 6.86
N ASP A 101 14.19 9.62 6.26
CA ASP A 101 14.45 9.49 4.82
C ASP A 101 13.44 8.59 4.13
N GLY A 102 12.58 7.90 4.91
CA GLY A 102 11.55 7.01 4.41
C GLY A 102 10.63 6.49 5.50
N VAL A 103 9.52 5.91 5.10
CA VAL A 103 8.50 5.34 6.00
C VAL A 103 8.32 3.85 5.72
N LEU A 104 8.34 3.03 6.77
CA LEU A 104 7.85 1.66 6.79
C LEU A 104 6.52 1.64 7.53
N ALA A 105 5.42 1.48 6.81
CA ALA A 105 4.09 1.40 7.38
C ALA A 105 3.68 -0.08 7.53
N VAL A 106 3.53 -0.54 8.77
CA VAL A 106 3.22 -1.94 9.12
C VAL A 106 1.76 -2.04 9.52
N GLY A 107 0.94 -2.63 8.68
CA GLY A 107 -0.49 -2.70 8.97
C GLY A 107 -1.38 -3.04 7.79
N THR A 108 -2.53 -2.38 7.76
CA THR A 108 -3.54 -2.44 6.71
C THR A 108 -3.96 -1.03 6.30
N GLY A 109 -5.07 -0.86 5.61
CA GLY A 109 -5.53 0.43 5.08
C GLY A 109 -5.52 1.56 6.09
N SER A 110 -5.98 1.34 7.32
CA SER A 110 -6.04 2.40 8.34
C SER A 110 -4.67 2.95 8.74
N VAL A 111 -3.59 2.13 8.71
CA VAL A 111 -2.20 2.57 8.91
C VAL A 111 -1.61 3.08 7.60
N HIS A 112 -1.88 2.39 6.49
CA HIS A 112 -1.26 2.68 5.20
C HIS A 112 -1.71 4.00 4.61
N ASP A 113 -3.01 4.34 4.68
CA ASP A 113 -3.57 5.52 4.01
C ASP A 113 -3.04 6.84 4.56
N PRO A 114 -2.95 7.08 5.90
CA PRO A 114 -2.33 8.31 6.39
C PRO A 114 -0.85 8.39 6.04
N CYS A 115 -0.09 7.27 6.11
CA CYS A 115 1.30 7.25 5.68
C CYS A 115 1.44 7.55 4.19
N ARG A 116 0.57 6.96 3.35
CA ARG A 116 0.55 7.17 1.91
C ARG A 116 0.31 8.64 1.53
N LEU A 117 -0.72 9.25 2.13
CA LEU A 117 -1.04 10.64 1.84
C LEU A 117 0.08 11.59 2.32
N ALA A 118 0.59 11.38 3.52
CA ALA A 118 1.72 12.16 4.05
C ALA A 118 2.96 12.04 3.14
N CYS A 119 3.35 10.81 2.80
CA CYS A 119 4.50 10.55 1.91
C CYS A 119 4.31 11.16 0.51
N ALA A 120 3.08 11.15 -0.02
CA ALA A 120 2.78 11.75 -1.32
C ALA A 120 2.96 13.27 -1.30
N ARG A 121 2.50 13.95 -0.25
CA ARG A 121 2.61 15.41 -0.12
C ARG A 121 4.05 15.91 0.00
N HIS A 122 4.93 15.11 0.59
CA HIS A 122 6.31 15.48 0.89
C HIS A 122 7.33 14.73 0.03
N ASN A 123 6.87 13.88 -0.89
CA ASN A 123 7.72 13.03 -1.74
C ASN A 123 8.71 12.14 -0.94
N VAL A 124 8.28 11.64 0.21
CA VAL A 124 9.06 10.73 1.06
C VAL A 124 8.83 9.29 0.59
N PRO A 125 9.87 8.44 0.45
CA PRO A 125 9.72 7.03 0.11
C PRO A 125 8.86 6.26 1.12
N LEU A 126 7.99 5.37 0.61
CA LEU A 126 7.06 4.58 1.39
C LEU A 126 7.22 3.08 1.09
N CYS A 127 7.40 2.28 2.12
CA CYS A 127 7.23 0.84 2.08
C CYS A 127 5.99 0.45 2.88
N LEU A 128 5.15 -0.41 2.31
CA LEU A 128 4.02 -1.01 3.00
C LEU A 128 4.34 -2.46 3.37
N PHE A 129 4.25 -2.79 4.64
CA PHE A 129 4.28 -4.16 5.14
C PHE A 129 2.84 -4.57 5.52
N ALA A 130 2.27 -5.48 4.74
CA ALA A 130 0.90 -5.93 4.93
C ALA A 130 0.76 -6.93 6.07
N THR A 131 -0.12 -6.68 7.03
CA THR A 131 -0.40 -7.60 8.15
C THR A 131 -1.72 -8.36 8.01
N ALA A 132 -2.58 -7.99 7.06
CA ALA A 132 -3.79 -8.73 6.73
C ALA A 132 -4.20 -8.49 5.28
N PRO A 133 -4.75 -9.49 4.57
CA PRO A 133 -5.26 -9.34 3.21
C PRO A 133 -6.69 -8.78 3.23
N SER A 134 -6.89 -7.58 3.81
CA SER A 134 -8.20 -7.00 4.08
C SER A 134 -8.74 -6.10 2.98
N MET A 135 -7.94 -5.81 1.97
CA MET A 135 -8.25 -4.92 0.85
C MET A 135 -7.31 -5.19 -0.33
N ASP A 136 -7.59 -4.62 -1.50
CA ASP A 136 -6.68 -4.62 -2.66
C ASP A 136 -5.84 -3.31 -2.79
N GLY A 137 -6.11 -2.33 -1.95
CA GLY A 137 -5.57 -0.97 -2.04
C GLY A 137 -4.07 -0.80 -1.75
N PHE A 138 -3.26 -1.88 -1.64
CA PHE A 138 -1.83 -1.77 -1.35
C PHE A 138 -1.06 -0.97 -2.40
N ALA A 139 -1.42 -1.12 -3.68
CA ALA A 139 -0.80 -0.44 -4.82
C ALA A 139 -1.56 0.83 -5.26
N SER A 140 -2.43 1.39 -4.43
CA SER A 140 -3.29 2.51 -4.81
C SER A 140 -2.54 3.84 -4.97
N TYR A 141 -3.02 4.66 -5.91
CA TYR A 141 -2.64 6.07 -6.08
C TYR A 141 -3.53 7.03 -5.28
N SER A 142 -4.36 6.52 -4.39
CA SER A 142 -5.26 7.33 -3.58
C SER A 142 -5.28 6.86 -2.13
N ALA A 143 -5.68 7.75 -1.25
CA ALA A 143 -5.85 7.49 0.17
C ALA A 143 -7.21 8.03 0.66
N PRO A 144 -8.13 7.16 1.07
CA PRO A 144 -9.40 7.57 1.66
C PRO A 144 -9.19 7.99 3.12
N ILE A 145 -9.28 9.29 3.38
CA ILE A 145 -9.04 9.91 4.70
C ILE A 145 -10.31 10.60 5.19
N VAL A 146 -10.61 10.42 6.47
CA VAL A 146 -11.68 11.18 7.14
C VAL A 146 -11.15 12.56 7.52
N ASN A 147 -11.80 13.59 6.99
CA ASN A 147 -11.52 14.99 7.29
C ASN A 147 -12.82 15.65 7.78
N GLY A 148 -12.87 16.02 9.07
CA GLY A 148 -14.10 16.41 9.73
C GLY A 148 -15.12 15.25 9.70
N ASN A 149 -16.29 15.51 9.13
CA ASN A 149 -17.37 14.52 9.03
C ASN A 149 -17.43 13.76 7.70
N PHE A 150 -16.45 13.97 6.82
CA PHE A 150 -16.47 13.40 5.47
C PHE A 150 -15.29 12.46 5.23
N LYS A 151 -15.55 11.31 4.61
CA LYS A 151 -14.51 10.46 4.04
C LYS A 151 -14.22 10.94 2.63
N ILE A 152 -13.01 11.46 2.42
CA ILE A 152 -12.58 12.03 1.15
C ILE A 152 -11.43 11.17 0.61
N THR A 153 -11.52 10.80 -0.65
CA THR A 153 -10.43 10.10 -1.35
C THR A 153 -9.45 11.16 -1.92
N TYR A 154 -8.29 11.26 -1.30
CA TYR A 154 -7.24 12.18 -1.73
C TYR A 154 -6.34 11.52 -2.78
N PRO A 155 -5.93 12.24 -3.83
CA PRO A 155 -4.82 11.79 -4.68
C PRO A 155 -3.56 11.59 -3.83
N ALA A 156 -2.86 10.50 -4.09
CA ALA A 156 -1.64 10.13 -3.38
C ALA A 156 -0.66 9.49 -4.37
N LYS A 157 0.34 8.77 -3.87
CA LYS A 157 1.27 8.00 -4.70
C LYS A 157 1.26 6.51 -4.32
N CYS A 158 1.63 5.64 -5.26
CA CYS A 158 1.97 4.26 -4.95
C CYS A 158 3.13 4.21 -3.95
N PRO A 159 3.20 3.19 -3.11
CA PRO A 159 4.42 2.91 -2.35
C PRO A 159 5.55 2.52 -3.30
N GLU A 160 6.79 2.73 -2.91
CA GLU A 160 7.96 2.24 -3.63
C GLU A 160 8.13 0.73 -3.46
N VAL A 161 7.75 0.19 -2.30
CA VAL A 161 7.89 -1.24 -1.97
C VAL A 161 6.64 -1.75 -1.25
N ILE A 162 6.23 -2.98 -1.59
CA ILE A 162 5.16 -3.70 -0.89
C ILE A 162 5.73 -5.04 -0.42
N ILE A 163 5.55 -5.34 0.87
CA ILE A 163 5.95 -6.61 1.48
C ILE A 163 4.71 -7.32 2.02
N GLY A 164 4.51 -8.57 1.62
CA GLY A 164 3.44 -9.43 2.07
C GLY A 164 3.99 -10.75 2.63
N ASP A 165 4.11 -10.87 3.96
CA ASP A 165 4.47 -12.15 4.59
C ASP A 165 3.26 -13.08 4.61
N THR A 166 3.34 -14.16 3.83
CA THR A 166 2.22 -15.09 3.64
C THR A 166 1.79 -15.80 4.92
N LYS A 167 2.69 -15.97 5.89
CA LYS A 167 2.35 -16.55 7.18
C LYS A 167 1.52 -15.57 8.01
N ILE A 168 1.95 -14.31 8.09
CA ILE A 168 1.21 -13.25 8.80
C ILE A 168 -0.16 -13.05 8.15
N LEU A 169 -0.21 -12.98 6.81
CA LEU A 169 -1.47 -12.83 6.08
C LEU A 169 -2.43 -14.01 6.32
N ALA A 170 -1.90 -15.24 6.40
CA ALA A 170 -2.69 -16.43 6.71
C ALA A 170 -3.21 -16.44 8.16
N ASP A 171 -2.42 -15.95 9.10
CA ASP A 171 -2.75 -15.88 10.53
C ASP A 171 -3.66 -14.68 10.87
N ALA A 172 -3.91 -13.78 9.92
CA ALA A 172 -4.77 -12.62 10.11
C ALA A 172 -6.21 -13.01 10.52
N PRO A 173 -6.93 -12.15 11.27
CA PRO A 173 -8.31 -12.40 11.65
C PRO A 173 -9.22 -12.76 10.47
N ALA A 174 -10.16 -13.69 10.70
CA ALA A 174 -11.07 -14.19 9.66
C ALA A 174 -11.90 -13.07 9.02
N GLU A 175 -12.31 -12.09 9.82
CA GLU A 175 -13.08 -10.93 9.37
C GLU A 175 -12.28 -10.10 8.35
N LEU A 176 -10.98 -9.91 8.56
CA LEU A 176 -10.13 -9.16 7.63
C LEU A 176 -9.92 -9.95 6.32
N LYS A 177 -9.77 -11.27 6.38
CA LYS A 177 -9.72 -12.12 5.19
C LYS A 177 -11.05 -12.07 4.40
N SER A 178 -12.17 -12.12 5.10
CA SER A 178 -13.50 -12.00 4.48
C SER A 178 -13.71 -10.62 3.86
N ALA A 179 -13.22 -9.55 4.50
CA ALA A 179 -13.26 -8.20 3.95
C ALA A 179 -12.47 -8.11 2.63
N GLY A 180 -11.26 -8.66 2.58
CA GLY A 180 -10.45 -8.69 1.36
C GLY A 180 -11.09 -9.50 0.24
N PHE A 181 -11.71 -10.64 0.57
CA PHE A 181 -12.49 -11.40 -0.40
C PHE A 181 -13.67 -10.60 -0.98
N GLY A 182 -14.41 -9.88 -0.11
CA GLY A 182 -15.49 -9.00 -0.54
C GLY A 182 -14.99 -7.86 -1.43
N ASP A 183 -13.82 -7.28 -1.10
CA ASP A 183 -13.20 -6.23 -1.88
C ASP A 183 -12.79 -6.73 -3.28
N MET A 184 -12.22 -7.92 -3.38
CA MET A 184 -11.88 -8.53 -4.67
C MET A 184 -13.12 -8.84 -5.52
N ILE A 185 -14.18 -9.38 -4.92
CA ILE A 185 -15.43 -9.65 -5.65
C ILE A 185 -16.07 -8.37 -6.18
N SER A 186 -15.97 -7.26 -5.46
CA SER A 186 -16.52 -5.98 -5.89
C SER A 186 -15.96 -5.49 -7.24
N LYS A 187 -14.78 -6.00 -7.65
CA LYS A 187 -14.15 -5.64 -8.94
C LYS A 187 -15.01 -6.02 -10.14
N TYR A 188 -15.83 -7.06 -10.05
CA TYR A 188 -16.75 -7.39 -11.14
C TYR A 188 -17.77 -6.26 -11.39
N ILE A 189 -18.29 -5.64 -10.33
CA ILE A 189 -19.20 -4.50 -10.45
C ILE A 189 -18.41 -3.25 -10.88
N ALA A 190 -17.27 -2.97 -10.26
CA ALA A 190 -16.43 -1.83 -10.61
C ALA A 190 -16.01 -1.83 -12.10
N LEU A 191 -15.78 -2.99 -12.70
CA LEU A 191 -15.46 -3.10 -14.13
C LEU A 191 -16.67 -2.75 -15.02
N ILE A 192 -17.88 -3.09 -14.58
CA ILE A 192 -19.11 -2.69 -15.28
C ILE A 192 -19.30 -1.18 -15.17
N ASP A 193 -19.14 -0.61 -13.98
CA ASP A 193 -19.23 0.83 -13.76
C ASP A 193 -18.22 1.58 -14.62
N TRP A 194 -16.98 1.08 -14.74
CA TRP A 194 -15.97 1.68 -15.61
C TRP A 194 -16.36 1.64 -17.10
N GLN A 195 -16.97 0.53 -17.58
CA GLN A 195 -17.50 0.45 -18.93
C GLN A 195 -18.64 1.45 -19.16
N VAL A 196 -19.57 1.57 -18.21
CA VAL A 196 -20.67 2.54 -18.26
C VAL A 196 -20.12 3.97 -18.27
N SER A 197 -19.14 4.28 -17.43
CA SER A 197 -18.46 5.59 -17.42
C SER A 197 -17.82 5.89 -18.78
N ASN A 198 -17.11 4.93 -19.37
CA ASN A 198 -16.55 5.08 -20.71
C ASN A 198 -17.62 5.43 -21.75
N LEU A 199 -18.76 4.71 -21.75
CA LEU A 199 -19.83 4.92 -22.70
C LEU A 199 -20.56 6.27 -22.53
N LEU A 200 -20.72 6.73 -21.28
CA LEU A 200 -21.51 7.93 -20.99
C LEU A 200 -20.68 9.21 -20.95
N THR A 201 -19.44 9.13 -20.51
CA THR A 201 -18.59 10.31 -20.24
C THR A 201 -17.37 10.39 -21.16
N GLY A 202 -17.04 9.32 -21.89
CA GLY A 202 -15.82 9.22 -22.67
C GLY A 202 -14.58 8.96 -21.82
N GLU A 203 -14.74 8.55 -20.55
CA GLU A 203 -13.61 8.13 -19.71
C GLU A 203 -12.79 7.04 -20.41
N SER A 204 -11.46 7.12 -20.32
CA SER A 204 -10.60 6.11 -20.93
C SER A 204 -10.84 4.72 -20.33
N TYR A 205 -10.96 3.70 -21.18
CA TYR A 205 -11.13 2.30 -20.78
C TYR A 205 -10.06 1.42 -21.43
N CYS A 206 -9.43 0.56 -20.65
CA CYS A 206 -8.44 -0.37 -21.15
C CYS A 206 -8.88 -1.83 -20.94
N GLU A 207 -9.25 -2.52 -22.03
CA GLU A 207 -9.68 -3.93 -21.97
C GLU A 207 -8.57 -4.84 -21.40
N ARG A 208 -7.28 -4.56 -21.67
CA ARG A 208 -6.19 -5.37 -21.12
C ARG A 208 -6.11 -5.26 -19.59
N VAL A 209 -6.28 -4.05 -19.03
CA VAL A 209 -6.32 -3.85 -17.57
C VAL A 209 -7.57 -4.51 -16.99
N ALA A 210 -8.74 -4.32 -17.62
CA ALA A 210 -9.97 -4.97 -17.19
C ALA A 210 -9.87 -6.51 -17.19
N ALA A 211 -9.25 -7.08 -18.23
CA ALA A 211 -9.00 -8.52 -18.31
C ALA A 211 -8.00 -9.02 -17.25
N LEU A 212 -7.00 -8.22 -16.90
CA LEU A 212 -6.07 -8.54 -15.80
C LEU A 212 -6.82 -8.56 -14.46
N THR A 213 -7.62 -7.54 -14.19
CA THR A 213 -8.43 -7.43 -12.96
C THR A 213 -9.43 -8.59 -12.81
N ARG A 214 -10.06 -9.04 -13.92
CA ARG A 214 -10.98 -10.20 -13.87
C ARG A 214 -10.29 -11.52 -13.53
N ARG A 215 -8.97 -11.63 -13.76
CA ARG A 215 -8.19 -12.85 -13.51
C ARG A 215 -7.55 -12.89 -12.14
N ALA A 216 -7.45 -11.74 -11.47
CA ALA A 216 -6.94 -11.62 -10.10
C ALA A 216 -7.95 -12.15 -9.08
#